data_4b3c448c3fd4e34734ced92b165399e5
#
_entry.id   4b3c448c3fd4e34734ced92b165399e5
#
_cell.length_a   1.000
_cell.length_b   1.000
_cell.length_c   1.000
_cell.angle_alpha   90.00
_cell.angle_beta   90.00
_cell.angle_gamma   90.00
#
_symmetry.space_group_name_H-M   'P 1'
#
loop_
_entity.id
_entity.type
_entity.pdbx_description
1 polymer ?
#
loop_
_entity_poly.entity_id
_entity_poly.type
_entity_poly.pdbx_seq_one_letter_code
_entity_poly.pdbx_strand_id
1 'polypeptide(L)'
;LKLISLPPEAVLPLVTGMFVGLYGGVAAMAVLPFSEGQMTLIAVFLLLSHNLVQEGIVQAKSGTSIAKITVVRLLAAVIAVWIVSRFVDSETVMAVASLQSEAPENSLLLLMQRWLASMAVLSAKMLVIICGIMVAIELMQRFRAQEYLVTVFSPLLRTMGLKREVGLLWVTAILFGVAYGGAVIVEEIRKQGLPAEAVEKLHLSIGINHAMIEDPALFLPFGIHPLWLWGPRLVAAIAVVYLASAWFALK
;
A
#
# COMPACT_ATOMS: atom_id res chain seq x y z
N LEU A 1 -17.17 3.77 8.62
CA LEU A 1 -16.14 4.81 8.79
C LEU A 1 -16.04 5.26 10.24
N LYS A 2 -17.13 5.48 10.98
CA LYS A 2 -17.07 5.87 12.40
C LYS A 2 -16.23 4.93 13.27
N LEU A 3 -16.23 3.61 13.00
CA LEU A 3 -15.43 2.62 13.73
C LEU A 3 -13.92 2.86 13.60
N ILE A 4 -13.49 3.45 12.49
CA ILE A 4 -12.08 3.70 12.15
C ILE A 4 -11.74 5.18 12.14
N SER A 5 -12.53 6.01 12.83
CA SER A 5 -12.31 7.46 13.00
C SER A 5 -12.08 8.24 11.70
N LEU A 6 -12.80 7.83 10.63
CA LEU A 6 -12.73 8.50 9.32
C LEU A 6 -14.07 9.21 8.99
N PRO A 7 -14.00 10.43 8.42
CA PRO A 7 -15.16 11.15 7.96
C PRO A 7 -15.80 10.52 6.71
N PRO A 8 -17.06 10.83 6.40
CA PRO A 8 -17.74 10.27 5.22
C PRO A 8 -17.02 10.53 3.90
N GLU A 9 -16.36 11.67 3.77
CA GLU A 9 -15.60 12.09 2.57
C GLU A 9 -14.45 11.14 2.25
N ALA A 10 -13.95 10.40 3.25
CA ALA A 10 -12.91 9.40 3.07
C ALA A 10 -13.35 8.23 2.16
N VAL A 11 -14.67 8.05 1.95
CA VAL A 11 -15.18 7.05 0.99
C VAL A 11 -14.55 7.25 -0.39
N LEU A 12 -14.39 8.48 -0.84
CA LEU A 12 -13.88 8.76 -2.18
C LEU A 12 -12.45 8.24 -2.39
N PRO A 13 -11.42 8.64 -1.59
CA PRO A 13 -10.07 8.10 -1.74
C PRO A 13 -10.01 6.59 -1.47
N LEU A 14 -10.78 6.05 -0.51
CA LEU A 14 -10.78 4.63 -0.22
C LEU A 14 -11.31 3.80 -1.39
N VAL A 15 -12.47 4.14 -1.94
CA VAL A 15 -13.07 3.42 -3.08
C VAL A 15 -12.20 3.57 -4.32
N THR A 16 -11.72 4.79 -4.61
CA THR A 16 -10.86 5.05 -5.76
C THR A 16 -9.56 4.25 -5.64
N GLY A 17 -8.93 4.25 -4.48
CA GLY A 17 -7.70 3.50 -4.25
C GLY A 17 -7.88 1.98 -4.35
N MET A 18 -8.99 1.44 -3.85
CA MET A 18 -9.28 0.01 -3.92
C MET A 18 -9.56 -0.49 -5.34
N PHE A 19 -10.29 0.27 -6.15
CA PHE A 19 -10.82 -0.22 -7.43
C PHE A 19 -10.16 0.40 -8.66
N VAL A 20 -9.74 1.65 -8.61
CA VAL A 20 -9.06 2.33 -9.72
C VAL A 20 -7.53 2.23 -9.57
N GLY A 21 -7.04 2.38 -8.34
CA GLY A 21 -5.63 2.25 -8.03
C GLY A 21 -5.12 3.27 -7.02
N LEU A 22 -3.95 2.97 -6.45
CA LEU A 22 -3.36 3.78 -5.38
C LEU A 22 -3.21 5.25 -5.77
N TYR A 23 -2.75 5.53 -6.99
CA TYR A 23 -2.60 6.90 -7.51
C TYR A 23 -3.92 7.67 -7.52
N GLY A 24 -5.03 7.00 -7.88
CA GLY A 24 -6.37 7.59 -7.84
C GLY A 24 -6.81 7.92 -6.42
N GLY A 25 -6.53 7.03 -5.46
CA GLY A 25 -6.79 7.26 -4.04
C GLY A 25 -5.99 8.44 -3.48
N VAL A 26 -4.70 8.51 -3.81
CA VAL A 26 -3.80 9.62 -3.44
C VAL A 26 -4.28 10.95 -4.04
N ALA A 27 -4.67 10.95 -5.32
CA ALA A 27 -5.20 12.15 -5.98
C ALA A 27 -6.51 12.62 -5.33
N ALA A 28 -7.42 11.70 -5.00
CA ALA A 28 -8.66 12.03 -4.30
C ALA A 28 -8.39 12.57 -2.88
N MET A 29 -7.41 11.99 -2.17
CA MET A 29 -7.00 12.48 -0.85
C MET A 29 -6.41 13.89 -0.91
N ALA A 30 -5.67 14.22 -1.97
CA ALA A 30 -4.99 15.51 -2.13
C ALA A 30 -5.95 16.71 -2.31
N VAL A 31 -7.17 16.47 -2.79
CA VAL A 31 -8.15 17.54 -3.08
C VAL A 31 -9.19 17.73 -1.97
N LEU A 32 -9.23 16.82 -1.00
CA LEU A 32 -10.21 16.87 0.09
C LEU A 32 -9.57 17.43 1.38
N PRO A 33 -10.34 18.13 2.22
CA PRO A 33 -9.84 18.80 3.43
C PRO A 33 -9.67 17.81 4.60
N PHE A 34 -8.74 16.86 4.47
CA PHE A 34 -8.41 15.93 5.54
C PHE A 34 -7.35 16.50 6.48
N SER A 35 -7.47 16.18 7.76
CA SER A 35 -6.38 16.38 8.73
C SER A 35 -5.22 15.41 8.45
N GLU A 36 -4.02 15.72 8.97
CA GLU A 36 -2.86 14.83 8.86
C GLU A 36 -3.17 13.44 9.46
N GLY A 37 -3.89 13.40 10.58
CA GLY A 37 -4.33 12.16 11.18
C GLY A 37 -5.28 11.37 10.28
N GLN A 38 -6.27 12.03 9.68
CA GLN A 38 -7.17 11.40 8.72
C GLN A 38 -6.44 10.89 7.47
N MET A 39 -5.51 11.70 6.93
CA MET A 39 -4.66 11.27 5.81
C MET A 39 -3.80 10.05 6.18
N THR A 40 -3.27 10.01 7.41
CA THR A 40 -2.53 8.85 7.93
C THR A 40 -3.41 7.58 7.95
N LEU A 41 -4.63 7.68 8.47
CA LEU A 41 -5.56 6.53 8.52
C LEU A 41 -5.97 6.06 7.11
N ILE A 42 -6.24 6.99 6.20
CA ILE A 42 -6.54 6.69 4.79
C ILE A 42 -5.34 5.99 4.14
N ALA A 43 -4.12 6.52 4.34
CA ALA A 43 -2.90 5.94 3.80
C ALA A 43 -2.68 4.51 4.32
N VAL A 44 -2.81 4.28 5.62
CA VAL A 44 -2.70 2.93 6.22
C VAL A 44 -3.72 1.98 5.59
N PHE A 45 -4.97 2.39 5.45
CA PHE A 45 -6.00 1.56 4.81
C PHE A 45 -5.63 1.21 3.37
N LEU A 46 -5.31 2.23 2.57
CA LEU A 46 -4.99 2.05 1.16
C LEU A 46 -3.74 1.20 0.94
N LEU A 47 -2.71 1.39 1.75
CA LEU A 47 -1.49 0.61 1.68
C LEU A 47 -1.72 -0.89 1.91
N LEU A 48 -2.76 -1.30 2.63
CA LEU A 48 -3.11 -2.71 2.83
C LEU A 48 -4.13 -3.23 1.81
N SER A 49 -4.96 -2.36 1.21
CA SER A 49 -6.14 -2.80 0.45
C SER A 49 -6.37 -2.13 -0.90
N HIS A 50 -5.38 -1.44 -1.46
CA HIS A 50 -5.51 -0.85 -2.81
C HIS A 50 -5.43 -1.91 -3.93
N ASN A 51 -5.76 -1.51 -5.17
CA ASN A 51 -5.64 -2.32 -6.39
C ASN A 51 -6.29 -3.71 -6.34
N LEU A 52 -7.41 -3.87 -5.62
CA LEU A 52 -8.05 -5.18 -5.37
C LEU A 52 -8.37 -5.95 -6.66
N VAL A 53 -8.80 -5.26 -7.72
CA VAL A 53 -9.15 -5.89 -8.99
C VAL A 53 -7.90 -6.41 -9.71
N GLN A 54 -6.90 -5.54 -9.87
CA GLN A 54 -5.67 -5.88 -10.60
C GLN A 54 -4.91 -7.01 -9.92
N GLU A 55 -4.73 -6.91 -8.61
CA GLU A 55 -4.06 -7.95 -7.84
C GLU A 55 -4.88 -9.23 -7.76
N GLY A 56 -6.22 -9.11 -7.67
CA GLY A 56 -7.12 -10.26 -7.72
C GLY A 56 -6.94 -11.10 -8.99
N ILE A 57 -6.73 -10.45 -10.15
CA ILE A 57 -6.45 -11.14 -11.39
C ILE A 57 -5.13 -11.94 -11.31
N VAL A 58 -4.08 -11.36 -10.73
CA VAL A 58 -2.80 -12.05 -10.54
C VAL A 58 -2.95 -13.24 -9.59
N GLN A 59 -3.68 -13.06 -8.49
CA GLN A 59 -3.99 -14.11 -7.52
C GLN A 59 -4.75 -15.27 -8.17
N ALA A 60 -5.78 -14.98 -8.97
CA ALA A 60 -6.53 -16.00 -9.71
C ALA A 60 -5.64 -16.78 -10.69
N LYS A 61 -4.80 -16.06 -11.46
CA LYS A 61 -3.87 -16.69 -12.40
C LYS A 61 -2.80 -17.55 -11.72
N SER A 62 -2.51 -17.27 -10.47
CA SER A 62 -1.62 -18.06 -9.59
C SER A 62 -2.33 -19.25 -8.92
N GLY A 63 -3.64 -19.44 -9.16
CA GLY A 63 -4.42 -20.55 -8.59
C GLY A 63 -4.91 -20.31 -7.15
N THR A 64 -4.95 -19.05 -6.69
CA THR A 64 -5.46 -18.71 -5.35
C THR A 64 -6.85 -18.07 -5.40
N SER A 65 -7.57 -18.10 -4.28
CA SER A 65 -8.92 -17.52 -4.18
C SER A 65 -8.85 -16.00 -4.01
N ILE A 66 -9.33 -15.26 -5.02
CA ILE A 66 -9.46 -13.79 -4.96
C ILE A 66 -10.29 -13.38 -3.74
N ALA A 67 -11.47 -13.99 -3.56
CA ALA A 67 -12.38 -13.61 -2.48
C ALA A 67 -11.73 -13.77 -1.10
N LYS A 68 -11.03 -14.88 -0.87
CA LYS A 68 -10.34 -15.13 0.40
C LYS A 68 -9.29 -14.07 0.67
N ILE A 69 -8.40 -13.80 -0.29
CA ILE A 69 -7.32 -12.84 -0.10
C ILE A 69 -7.86 -11.42 0.05
N THR A 70 -8.85 -11.04 -0.76
CA THR A 70 -9.51 -9.73 -0.66
C THR A 70 -10.15 -9.52 0.72
N VAL A 71 -10.90 -10.50 1.22
CA VAL A 71 -11.51 -10.41 2.56
C VAL A 71 -10.45 -10.27 3.64
N VAL A 72 -9.37 -11.08 3.57
CA VAL A 72 -8.27 -10.99 4.55
C VAL A 72 -7.60 -9.62 4.50
N ARG A 73 -7.35 -9.06 3.32
CA ARG A 73 -6.78 -7.71 3.16
C ARG A 73 -7.67 -6.63 3.74
N LEU A 74 -8.96 -6.67 3.45
CA LEU A 74 -9.93 -5.68 3.98
C LEU A 74 -10.03 -5.78 5.50
N LEU A 75 -10.09 -6.98 6.06
CA LEU A 75 -10.09 -7.17 7.51
C LEU A 75 -8.79 -6.66 8.14
N ALA A 76 -7.64 -7.00 7.55
CA ALA A 76 -6.35 -6.51 8.02
C ALA A 76 -6.27 -4.97 7.95
N ALA A 77 -6.78 -4.35 6.88
CA ALA A 77 -6.82 -2.90 6.74
C ALA A 77 -7.70 -2.23 7.81
N VAL A 78 -8.91 -2.75 8.03
CA VAL A 78 -9.82 -2.22 9.07
C VAL A 78 -9.20 -2.35 10.46
N ILE A 79 -8.62 -3.53 10.80
CA ILE A 79 -7.99 -3.77 12.09
C ILE A 79 -6.77 -2.85 12.26
N ALA A 80 -5.91 -2.72 11.24
CA ALA A 80 -4.74 -1.86 11.29
C ALA A 80 -5.13 -0.39 11.52
N VAL A 81 -6.11 0.11 10.76
CA VAL A 81 -6.62 1.49 10.93
C VAL A 81 -7.24 1.68 12.30
N TRP A 82 -8.03 0.71 12.79
CA TRP A 82 -8.62 0.77 14.12
C TRP A 82 -7.54 0.85 15.22
N ILE A 83 -6.47 0.09 15.08
CA ILE A 83 -5.33 0.15 16.03
C ILE A 83 -4.62 1.50 15.91
N VAL A 84 -4.26 1.92 14.69
CA VAL A 84 -3.53 3.17 14.45
C VAL A 84 -4.32 4.39 14.90
N SER A 85 -5.67 4.37 14.76
CA SER A 85 -6.54 5.46 15.21
C SER A 85 -6.50 5.73 16.72
N ARG A 86 -5.91 4.83 17.52
CA ARG A 86 -5.70 5.04 18.96
C ARG A 86 -4.44 5.84 19.27
N PHE A 87 -3.55 5.99 18.29
CA PHE A 87 -2.26 6.66 18.44
C PHE A 87 -2.15 7.94 17.61
N VAL A 88 -3.09 8.14 16.68
CA VAL A 88 -3.11 9.29 15.76
C VAL A 88 -4.32 10.14 16.07
N ASP A 89 -4.09 11.43 16.34
CA ASP A 89 -5.17 12.40 16.54
C ASP A 89 -5.83 12.72 15.19
N SER A 90 -7.03 12.20 14.98
CA SER A 90 -7.82 12.43 13.76
C SER A 90 -8.73 13.66 13.83
N GLU A 91 -8.85 14.29 15.00
CA GLU A 91 -9.76 15.43 15.21
C GLU A 91 -9.10 16.78 14.91
N THR A 92 -7.75 16.84 14.98
CA THR A 92 -7.03 18.09 14.70
C THR A 92 -7.10 18.35 13.19
N VAL A 93 -8.10 19.11 12.79
CA VAL A 93 -8.19 19.66 11.44
C VAL A 93 -7.04 20.64 11.29
N MET A 94 -5.88 20.18 10.84
CA MET A 94 -4.85 21.10 10.41
C MET A 94 -5.41 21.88 9.22
N ALA A 95 -5.49 23.12 9.42
CA ALA A 95 -5.77 24.29 8.63
C ALA A 95 -5.20 24.30 7.19
N VAL A 96 -5.40 23.23 6.40
CA VAL A 96 -5.53 23.42 4.94
C VAL A 96 -6.80 24.27 4.71
N ALA A 97 -7.80 24.19 5.61
CA ALA A 97 -8.91 25.15 5.70
C ALA A 97 -8.45 26.58 6.04
N SER A 98 -7.29 26.79 6.69
CA SER A 98 -6.80 28.15 6.95
C SER A 98 -6.22 28.85 5.72
N LEU A 99 -5.85 28.12 4.69
CA LEU A 99 -5.56 28.74 3.38
C LEU A 99 -6.84 29.13 2.63
N GLN A 100 -7.99 28.62 3.04
CA GLN A 100 -9.32 29.01 2.52
C GLN A 100 -10.02 30.05 3.38
N SER A 101 -9.51 30.33 4.62
CA SER A 101 -10.20 31.18 5.58
C SER A 101 -9.72 32.64 5.61
N GLU A 102 -8.67 33.01 4.88
CA GLU A 102 -8.24 34.40 4.77
C GLU A 102 -8.74 35.02 3.45
N ALA A 103 -9.80 35.76 3.58
CA ALA A 103 -10.46 36.67 2.68
C ALA A 103 -11.56 36.10 1.78
N PRO A 104 -12.72 36.79 1.72
CA PRO A 104 -13.70 36.59 0.70
C PRO A 104 -13.16 37.16 -0.62
N GLU A 105 -12.16 36.54 -1.21
CA GLU A 105 -11.76 36.91 -2.56
C GLU A 105 -12.76 36.28 -3.55
N ASN A 106 -13.68 37.14 -3.99
CA ASN A 106 -14.72 36.88 -5.00
C ASN A 106 -14.15 36.56 -6.41
N SER A 107 -12.87 36.20 -6.53
CA SER A 107 -12.25 35.89 -7.81
C SER A 107 -11.99 34.40 -7.96
N LEU A 108 -12.88 33.72 -8.68
CA LEU A 108 -12.72 32.33 -9.10
C LEU A 108 -11.34 32.11 -9.76
N LEU A 109 -10.86 33.11 -10.51
CA LEU A 109 -9.55 33.04 -11.18
C LEU A 109 -8.40 32.87 -10.19
N LEU A 110 -8.37 33.63 -9.10
CA LEU A 110 -7.32 33.54 -8.10
C LEU A 110 -7.36 32.21 -7.34
N LEU A 111 -8.58 31.73 -7.03
CA LEU A 111 -8.76 30.41 -6.43
C LEU A 111 -8.23 29.31 -7.36
N MET A 112 -8.54 29.36 -8.64
CA MET A 112 -8.03 28.41 -9.64
C MET A 112 -6.52 28.47 -9.76
N GLN A 113 -5.92 29.67 -9.79
CA GLN A 113 -4.47 29.84 -9.87
C GLN A 113 -3.75 29.22 -8.65
N ARG A 114 -4.25 29.49 -7.44
CA ARG A 114 -3.70 28.92 -6.20
C ARG A 114 -3.82 27.39 -6.18
N TRP A 115 -5.00 26.88 -6.55
CA TRP A 115 -5.22 25.43 -6.66
C TRP A 115 -4.28 24.79 -7.68
N LEU A 116 -4.18 25.37 -8.88
CA LEU A 116 -3.31 24.86 -9.94
C LEU A 116 -1.83 24.87 -9.52
N ALA A 117 -1.38 25.93 -8.86
CA ALA A 117 -0.02 26.02 -8.33
C ALA A 117 0.25 24.95 -7.28
N SER A 118 -0.68 24.74 -6.33
CA SER A 118 -0.55 23.70 -5.31
C SER A 118 -0.51 22.31 -5.91
N MET A 119 -1.38 22.03 -6.88
CA MET A 119 -1.41 20.74 -7.59
C MET A 119 -0.14 20.53 -8.42
N ALA A 120 0.39 21.57 -9.07
CA ALA A 120 1.64 21.48 -9.82
C ALA A 120 2.83 21.15 -8.90
N VAL A 121 2.93 21.80 -7.74
CA VAL A 121 3.98 21.51 -6.74
C VAL A 121 3.86 20.08 -6.20
N LEU A 122 2.66 19.64 -5.85
CA LEU A 122 2.43 18.26 -5.38
C LEU A 122 2.80 17.25 -6.47
N SER A 123 2.33 17.47 -7.71
CA SER A 123 2.64 16.60 -8.84
C SER A 123 4.14 16.54 -9.12
N ALA A 124 4.84 17.67 -9.04
CA ALA A 124 6.29 17.71 -9.22
C ALA A 124 7.02 16.93 -8.12
N LYS A 125 6.61 17.06 -6.84
CA LYS A 125 7.16 16.25 -5.73
C LYS A 125 6.95 14.76 -5.98
N MET A 126 5.74 14.36 -6.35
CA MET A 126 5.43 12.96 -6.64
C MET A 126 6.26 12.44 -7.82
N LEU A 127 6.37 13.21 -8.90
CA LEU A 127 7.17 12.84 -10.08
C LEU A 127 8.64 12.60 -9.71
N VAL A 128 9.25 13.49 -8.92
CA VAL A 128 10.65 13.33 -8.47
C VAL A 128 10.82 12.08 -7.63
N ILE A 129 9.89 11.80 -6.72
CA ILE A 129 9.91 10.59 -5.89
C ILE A 129 9.80 9.34 -6.77
N ILE A 130 8.82 9.29 -7.66
CA ILE A 130 8.59 8.14 -8.56
C ILE A 130 9.81 7.90 -9.46
N CYS A 131 10.32 8.95 -10.11
CA CYS A 131 11.52 8.83 -10.96
C CYS A 131 12.73 8.36 -10.14
N GLY A 132 12.94 8.89 -8.94
CA GLY A 132 14.03 8.46 -8.06
C GLY A 132 13.92 6.98 -7.67
N ILE A 133 12.72 6.53 -7.34
CA ILE A 133 12.44 5.12 -7.01
C ILE A 133 12.68 4.23 -8.24
N MET A 134 12.18 4.62 -9.42
CA MET A 134 12.37 3.83 -10.64
C MET A 134 13.85 3.69 -10.99
N VAL A 135 14.63 4.77 -10.86
CA VAL A 135 16.09 4.71 -11.05
C VAL A 135 16.76 3.80 -10.01
N ALA A 136 16.36 3.88 -8.74
CA ALA A 136 16.91 3.02 -7.69
C ALA A 136 16.59 1.54 -7.96
N ILE A 137 15.37 1.23 -8.37
CA ILE A 137 14.93 -0.13 -8.74
C ILE A 137 15.73 -0.65 -9.93
N GLU A 138 15.90 0.15 -10.98
CA GLU A 138 16.70 -0.21 -12.16
C GLU A 138 18.16 -0.51 -11.79
N LEU A 139 18.76 0.34 -10.95
CA LEU A 139 20.11 0.11 -10.45
C LEU A 139 20.22 -1.21 -9.64
N MET A 140 19.22 -1.47 -8.79
CA MET A 140 19.16 -2.71 -8.01
C MET A 140 19.08 -3.95 -8.91
N GLN A 141 18.31 -3.90 -10.00
CA GLN A 141 18.24 -4.98 -10.99
C GLN A 141 19.58 -5.17 -11.69
N ARG A 142 20.18 -4.07 -12.16
CA ARG A 142 21.47 -4.10 -12.88
C ARG A 142 22.61 -4.69 -12.04
N PHE A 143 22.62 -4.40 -10.73
CA PHE A 143 23.62 -4.93 -9.80
C PHE A 143 23.22 -6.26 -9.16
N ARG A 144 22.11 -6.90 -9.58
CA ARG A 144 21.56 -8.13 -8.99
C ARG A 144 21.37 -8.07 -7.47
N ALA A 145 21.12 -6.87 -6.94
CA ALA A 145 20.96 -6.65 -5.50
C ALA A 145 19.76 -7.41 -4.92
N GLN A 146 18.81 -7.81 -5.74
CA GLN A 146 17.66 -8.63 -5.33
C GLN A 146 18.09 -9.99 -4.74
N GLU A 147 19.15 -10.61 -5.24
CA GLU A 147 19.66 -11.89 -4.70
C GLU A 147 20.24 -11.70 -3.28
N TYR A 148 20.91 -10.58 -3.06
CA TYR A 148 21.41 -10.20 -1.73
C TYR A 148 20.22 -9.91 -0.77
N LEU A 149 19.18 -9.24 -1.24
CA LEU A 149 17.99 -8.94 -0.45
C LEU A 149 17.26 -10.21 0.00
N VAL A 150 17.19 -11.26 -0.83
CA VAL A 150 16.63 -12.56 -0.40
C VAL A 150 17.38 -13.08 0.83
N THR A 151 18.69 -12.92 0.86
CA THR A 151 19.52 -13.37 1.99
C THR A 151 19.27 -12.50 3.23
N VAL A 152 19.20 -11.18 3.07
CA VAL A 152 18.90 -10.23 4.16
C VAL A 152 17.51 -10.46 4.75
N PHE A 153 16.49 -10.69 3.91
CA PHE A 153 15.13 -10.96 4.34
C PHE A 153 14.85 -12.42 4.73
N SER A 154 15.84 -13.31 4.58
CA SER A 154 15.68 -14.73 4.93
C SER A 154 15.19 -14.98 6.36
N PRO A 155 15.65 -14.26 7.41
CA PRO A 155 15.09 -14.42 8.76
C PRO A 155 13.60 -14.08 8.81
N LEU A 156 13.20 -12.98 8.17
CA LEU A 156 11.79 -12.57 8.11
C LEU A 156 10.94 -13.59 7.35
N LEU A 157 11.42 -14.09 6.21
CA LEU A 157 10.72 -15.14 5.45
C LEU A 157 10.51 -16.41 6.29
N ARG A 158 11.51 -16.79 7.09
CA ARG A 158 11.40 -17.95 8.00
C ARG A 158 10.36 -17.72 9.08
N THR A 159 10.32 -16.55 9.72
CA THR A 159 9.30 -16.23 10.73
C THR A 159 7.88 -16.24 10.14
N MET A 160 7.73 -15.88 8.88
CA MET A 160 6.49 -15.97 8.12
C MET A 160 6.16 -17.39 7.62
N GLY A 161 7.04 -18.38 7.85
CA GLY A 161 6.87 -19.74 7.34
C GLY A 161 6.95 -19.85 5.82
N LEU A 162 7.58 -18.86 5.16
CA LEU A 162 7.83 -18.86 3.73
C LEU A 162 9.15 -19.57 3.43
N LYS A 163 9.10 -20.58 2.58
CA LYS A 163 10.30 -21.31 2.14
C LYS A 163 11.17 -20.45 1.23
N ARG A 164 12.45 -20.75 1.17
CA ARG A 164 13.44 -20.03 0.34
C ARG A 164 13.06 -19.99 -1.14
N GLU A 165 12.37 -21.01 -1.63
CA GLU A 165 11.90 -21.14 -3.02
C GLU A 165 10.96 -19.99 -3.42
N VAL A 166 10.10 -19.54 -2.51
CA VAL A 166 9.22 -18.39 -2.74
C VAL A 166 9.87 -17.06 -2.37
N GLY A 167 11.07 -17.08 -1.79
CA GLY A 167 11.74 -15.88 -1.29
C GLY A 167 12.06 -14.87 -2.39
N LEU A 168 12.50 -15.34 -3.56
CA LEU A 168 12.76 -14.48 -4.71
C LEU A 168 11.48 -13.81 -5.22
N LEU A 169 10.38 -14.58 -5.29
CA LEU A 169 9.07 -14.05 -5.72
C LEU A 169 8.56 -13.01 -4.72
N TRP A 170 8.75 -13.27 -3.43
CA TRP A 170 8.40 -12.34 -2.38
C TRP A 170 9.20 -11.04 -2.49
N VAL A 171 10.53 -11.12 -2.62
CA VAL A 171 11.39 -9.94 -2.81
C VAL A 171 11.02 -9.19 -4.09
N THR A 172 10.73 -9.90 -5.18
CA THR A 172 10.27 -9.28 -6.43
C THR A 172 9.00 -8.48 -6.21
N ALA A 173 8.00 -9.03 -5.50
CA ALA A 173 6.77 -8.32 -5.21
C ALA A 173 6.98 -7.12 -4.27
N ILE A 174 7.84 -7.25 -3.27
CA ILE A 174 8.17 -6.18 -2.31
C ILE A 174 8.83 -4.99 -3.01
N LEU A 175 9.68 -5.24 -3.98
CA LEU A 175 10.42 -4.20 -4.69
C LEU A 175 9.63 -3.60 -5.83
N PHE A 176 9.07 -4.45 -6.71
CA PHE A 176 8.47 -4.03 -7.97
C PHE A 176 6.94 -3.98 -7.93
N GLY A 177 6.35 -4.39 -6.81
CA GLY A 177 4.91 -4.52 -6.70
C GLY A 177 4.32 -5.67 -7.53
N VAL A 178 3.03 -5.89 -7.38
CA VAL A 178 2.30 -6.91 -8.12
C VAL A 178 1.96 -6.45 -9.54
N ALA A 179 1.89 -5.14 -9.78
CA ALA A 179 1.61 -4.59 -11.11
C ALA A 179 2.69 -4.97 -12.15
N TYR A 180 3.95 -4.84 -11.78
CA TYR A 180 5.09 -5.18 -12.64
C TYR A 180 5.58 -6.61 -12.42
N GLY A 181 5.61 -7.06 -11.16
CA GLY A 181 6.08 -8.39 -10.80
C GLY A 181 5.07 -9.51 -11.05
N GLY A 182 3.78 -9.20 -11.20
CA GLY A 182 2.72 -10.20 -11.22
C GLY A 182 2.84 -11.24 -12.33
N ALA A 183 3.22 -10.83 -13.54
CA ALA A 183 3.43 -11.74 -14.65
C ALA A 183 4.57 -12.72 -14.38
N VAL A 184 5.68 -12.20 -13.82
CA VAL A 184 6.86 -13.01 -13.45
C VAL A 184 6.49 -13.98 -12.32
N ILE A 185 5.75 -13.51 -11.32
CA ILE A 185 5.28 -14.34 -10.20
C ILE A 185 4.40 -15.50 -10.70
N VAL A 186 3.41 -15.22 -11.56
CA VAL A 186 2.53 -16.26 -12.13
C VAL A 186 3.31 -17.29 -12.95
N GLU A 187 4.23 -16.81 -13.80
CA GLU A 187 5.05 -17.68 -14.64
C GLU A 187 5.98 -18.55 -13.79
N GLU A 188 6.61 -17.99 -12.79
CA GLU A 188 7.54 -18.71 -11.95
C GLU A 188 6.86 -19.72 -11.01
N ILE A 189 5.68 -19.39 -10.47
CA ILE A 189 4.82 -20.34 -9.73
C ILE A 189 4.50 -21.55 -10.59
N ARG A 190 4.15 -21.30 -11.85
CA ARG A 190 3.81 -22.37 -12.81
C ARG A 190 5.03 -23.24 -13.16
N LYS A 191 6.18 -22.62 -13.41
CA LYS A 191 7.43 -23.33 -13.74
C LYS A 191 7.95 -24.20 -12.60
N GLN A 192 7.92 -23.68 -11.38
CA GLN A 192 8.42 -24.38 -10.20
C GLN A 192 7.44 -25.42 -9.65
N GLY A 193 6.17 -25.40 -10.07
CA GLY A 193 5.15 -26.30 -9.53
C GLY A 193 4.98 -26.15 -8.02
N LEU A 194 4.97 -24.92 -7.52
CA LEU A 194 4.91 -24.64 -6.08
C LEU A 194 3.64 -25.21 -5.44
N PRO A 195 3.73 -25.76 -4.22
CA PRO A 195 2.56 -26.25 -3.49
C PRO A 195 1.53 -25.13 -3.28
N ALA A 196 0.23 -25.46 -3.39
CA ALA A 196 -0.86 -24.50 -3.23
C ALA A 196 -0.80 -23.71 -1.91
N GLU A 197 -0.39 -24.36 -0.82
CA GLU A 197 -0.18 -23.73 0.47
C GLU A 197 0.90 -22.64 0.42
N ALA A 198 2.04 -22.93 -0.24
CA ALA A 198 3.13 -21.96 -0.36
C ALA A 198 2.72 -20.75 -1.22
N VAL A 199 1.98 -21.01 -2.30
CA VAL A 199 1.42 -19.97 -3.18
C VAL A 199 0.39 -19.12 -2.42
N GLU A 200 -0.48 -19.72 -1.63
CA GLU A 200 -1.48 -18.99 -0.84
C GLU A 200 -0.81 -18.10 0.22
N LYS A 201 0.15 -18.63 0.98
CA LYS A 201 0.93 -17.84 1.96
C LYS A 201 1.70 -16.70 1.30
N LEU A 202 2.30 -16.95 0.14
CA LEU A 202 2.96 -15.90 -0.65
C LEU A 202 1.97 -14.78 -0.98
N HIS A 203 0.81 -15.11 -1.56
CA HIS A 203 -0.18 -14.11 -1.96
C HIS A 203 -0.84 -13.40 -0.78
N LEU A 204 -1.02 -14.05 0.37
CA LEU A 204 -1.46 -13.39 1.60
C LEU A 204 -0.44 -12.36 2.08
N SER A 205 0.86 -12.68 2.01
CA SER A 205 1.92 -11.75 2.39
C SER A 205 2.04 -10.58 1.43
N ILE A 206 2.23 -10.87 0.12
CA ILE A 206 2.44 -9.82 -0.87
C ILE A 206 1.18 -9.00 -1.15
N GLY A 207 0.00 -9.55 -0.97
CA GLY A 207 -1.25 -8.80 -1.07
C GLY A 207 -1.33 -7.65 -0.06
N ILE A 208 -0.73 -7.81 1.12
CA ILE A 208 -0.67 -6.76 2.16
C ILE A 208 0.57 -5.90 2.01
N ASN A 209 1.69 -6.48 1.55
CA ASN A 209 3.02 -5.91 1.74
C ASN A 209 3.87 -5.89 0.45
N HIS A 210 3.24 -5.66 -0.72
CA HIS A 210 3.97 -5.44 -1.98
C HIS A 210 4.38 -3.98 -2.15
N ALA A 211 5.23 -3.69 -3.15
CA ALA A 211 5.68 -2.33 -3.49
C ALA A 211 6.06 -1.47 -2.26
N MET A 212 6.87 -2.05 -1.36
CA MET A 212 7.21 -1.45 -0.06
C MET A 212 8.03 -0.17 -0.16
N ILE A 213 8.57 0.15 -1.32
CA ILE A 213 9.32 1.38 -1.55
C ILE A 213 8.40 2.41 -2.20
N GLU A 214 7.77 2.04 -3.31
CA GLU A 214 6.96 2.94 -4.14
C GLU A 214 5.70 3.42 -3.40
N ASP A 215 4.85 2.48 -2.98
CA ASP A 215 3.54 2.83 -2.41
C ASP A 215 3.61 3.75 -1.19
N PRO A 216 4.41 3.45 -0.15
CA PRO A 216 4.52 4.34 0.99
C PRO A 216 5.12 5.70 0.64
N ALA A 217 6.06 5.75 -0.31
CA ALA A 217 6.70 6.99 -0.70
C ALA A 217 5.72 8.00 -1.33
N LEU A 218 4.63 7.54 -1.95
CA LEU A 218 3.57 8.40 -2.49
C LEU A 218 2.85 9.22 -1.41
N PHE A 219 2.90 8.77 -0.16
CA PHE A 219 2.26 9.46 0.97
C PHE A 219 3.20 10.38 1.74
N LEU A 220 4.52 10.32 1.52
CA LEU A 220 5.49 11.19 2.19
C LEU A 220 5.25 12.71 1.92
N PRO A 221 4.84 13.14 0.71
CA PRO A 221 4.55 14.54 0.44
C PRO A 221 3.44 15.15 1.31
N PHE A 222 2.59 14.32 1.93
CA PHE A 222 1.51 14.74 2.82
C PHE A 222 1.93 14.92 4.27
N GLY A 223 3.22 14.73 4.57
CA GLY A 223 3.76 14.89 5.93
C GLY A 223 3.55 13.67 6.83
N ILE A 224 3.01 12.57 6.32
CA ILE A 224 2.72 11.37 7.09
C ILE A 224 4.02 10.74 7.59
N HIS A 225 4.10 10.47 8.90
CA HIS A 225 5.29 9.91 9.50
C HIS A 225 5.58 8.49 8.96
N PRO A 226 6.84 8.19 8.56
CA PRO A 226 7.22 6.92 7.95
C PRO A 226 6.80 5.68 8.74
N LEU A 227 6.83 5.73 10.08
CA LEU A 227 6.43 4.61 10.92
C LEU A 227 5.03 4.08 10.58
N TRP A 228 4.07 4.98 10.30
CA TRP A 228 2.70 4.60 9.96
C TRP A 228 2.56 4.04 8.56
N LEU A 229 3.48 4.39 7.66
CA LEU A 229 3.46 3.91 6.28
C LEU A 229 4.03 2.47 6.16
N TRP A 230 5.03 2.12 6.97
CA TRP A 230 5.69 0.81 6.91
C TRP A 230 5.26 -0.13 8.03
N GLY A 231 5.16 0.36 9.27
CA GLY A 231 4.93 -0.45 10.46
C GLY A 231 3.67 -1.31 10.40
N PRO A 232 2.47 -0.73 10.22
CA PRO A 232 1.22 -1.49 10.18
C PRO A 232 1.18 -2.56 9.08
N ARG A 233 1.77 -2.29 7.90
CA ARG A 233 1.85 -3.25 6.79
C ARG A 233 2.69 -4.47 7.14
N LEU A 234 3.89 -4.23 7.68
CA LEU A 234 4.80 -5.31 8.08
C LEU A 234 4.16 -6.19 9.16
N VAL A 235 3.60 -5.57 10.20
CA VAL A 235 2.95 -6.29 11.29
C VAL A 235 1.75 -7.09 10.78
N ALA A 236 0.90 -6.49 9.95
CA ALA A 236 -0.27 -7.15 9.38
C ALA A 236 0.13 -8.34 8.48
N ALA A 237 1.14 -8.17 7.61
CA ALA A 237 1.61 -9.24 6.75
C ALA A 237 2.16 -10.43 7.54
N ILE A 238 2.97 -10.17 8.56
CA ILE A 238 3.50 -11.22 9.46
C ILE A 238 2.35 -11.93 10.17
N ALA A 239 1.42 -11.18 10.78
CA ALA A 239 0.30 -11.75 11.53
C ALA A 239 -0.59 -12.63 10.64
N VAL A 240 -0.95 -12.14 9.44
CA VAL A 240 -1.81 -12.88 8.51
C VAL A 240 -1.16 -14.18 8.05
N VAL A 241 0.12 -14.15 7.69
CA VAL A 241 0.82 -15.37 7.24
C VAL A 241 1.03 -16.36 8.38
N TYR A 242 1.30 -15.85 9.59
CA TYR A 242 1.40 -16.70 10.78
C TYR A 242 0.08 -17.40 11.10
N LEU A 243 -1.04 -16.66 11.07
CA LEU A 243 -2.38 -17.23 11.26
C LEU A 243 -2.74 -18.25 10.17
N ALA A 244 -2.40 -17.95 8.90
CA ALA A 244 -2.58 -18.88 7.80
C ALA A 244 -1.74 -20.17 8.02
N SER A 245 -0.50 -20.04 8.46
CA SER A 245 0.37 -21.20 8.76
C SER A 245 -0.19 -22.06 9.87
N ALA A 246 -0.71 -21.46 10.96
CA ALA A 246 -1.38 -22.18 12.04
C ALA A 246 -2.65 -22.90 11.52
N TRP A 247 -3.42 -22.24 10.67
CA TRP A 247 -4.60 -22.86 10.05
C TRP A 247 -4.27 -24.08 9.20
N PHE A 248 -3.21 -24.01 8.39
CA PHE A 248 -2.76 -25.15 7.57
C PHE A 248 -2.21 -26.30 8.41
N ALA A 249 -1.60 -26.02 9.56
CA ALA A 249 -1.10 -27.04 10.48
C ALA A 249 -2.21 -27.81 11.20
N LEU A 250 -3.44 -27.26 11.25
CA LEU A 250 -4.60 -27.88 11.90
C LEU A 250 -5.45 -28.74 10.93
N LYS A 251 -5.14 -28.69 9.61
CA LYS A 251 -5.81 -29.49 8.58
C LYS A 251 -5.03 -30.73 8.23
#